data_ba2160e1caec96ab1c9ffbc642e07230
#
_entry.id   ba2160e1caec96ab1c9ffbc642e07230
#
_cell.length_a   1.000
_cell.length_b   1.000
_cell.length_c   1.000
_cell.angle_alpha   90.00
_cell.angle_beta   90.00
_cell.angle_gamma   90.00
#
_symmetry.space_group_name_H-M   'P 1'
#
loop_
_entity.id
_entity.type
_entity.pdbx_description
1 polymer ?
#
loop_
_entity_poly.entity_id
_entity_poly.type
_entity_poly.pdbx_seq_one_letter_code
_entity_poly.pdbx_strand_id
1 'polypeptide(L)'
;FERMPNVSGYVSKTDFDVLLDAAVRMFPSRRELVCLSDSSFLSLKGVKAVEESWERIKSNYPEHELKVLNVQAKSLNSIITSICYDYNAYKHIVIAPKWIPFLSLKLKAPVFTSQNLAMTNGVLCVYDAVPGEDAFAAGRQAASILKGKSPASLEVKDFGGKLLFDYKQLQFFRVDTNRAESKGIILNIPLMERYRVWFILFYSLIVGALVLLVAWLFRANRRES
;
A
#
# COMPACT_ATOMS: atom_id res chain seq x y z
N PHE A 1 1.84 25.18 9.18
CA PHE A 1 0.93 25.57 10.28
C PHE A 1 1.76 26.43 11.24
N GLU A 2 1.60 27.76 11.14
CA GLU A 2 2.06 28.67 12.18
C GLU A 2 1.36 28.25 13.48
N ARG A 3 2.07 28.33 14.61
CA ARG A 3 1.55 27.95 15.92
C ARG A 3 0.30 28.79 16.24
N MET A 4 -0.86 28.20 16.06
CA MET A 4 -2.09 28.77 16.57
C MET A 4 -2.18 28.43 18.06
N PRO A 5 -2.32 29.42 18.97
CA PRO A 5 -2.19 29.21 20.41
C PRO A 5 -3.24 28.24 21.00
N ASN A 6 -4.33 28.00 20.28
CA ASN A 6 -5.43 27.12 20.74
C ASN A 6 -5.61 25.88 19.86
N VAL A 7 -4.61 25.52 19.04
CA VAL A 7 -4.67 24.36 18.17
C VAL A 7 -3.55 23.39 18.50
N SER A 8 -3.90 22.14 18.65
CA SER A 8 -2.95 21.03 18.80
C SER A 8 -3.47 19.83 18.04
N GLY A 9 -2.60 18.95 17.61
CA GLY A 9 -2.99 17.78 16.84
C GLY A 9 -1.83 17.06 16.16
N TYR A 10 -2.18 16.27 15.17
CA TYR A 10 -1.24 15.58 14.32
C TYR A 10 -1.44 16.00 12.87
N VAL A 11 -0.34 16.08 12.15
CA VAL A 11 -0.32 16.31 10.70
C VAL A 11 0.29 15.07 10.07
N SER A 12 -0.37 14.50 9.08
CA SER A 12 0.21 13.46 8.23
C SER A 12 0.71 14.11 6.95
N LYS A 13 2.00 13.99 6.70
CA LYS A 13 2.63 14.40 5.44
C LYS A 13 2.98 13.18 4.62
N THR A 14 2.64 13.21 3.35
CA THR A 14 3.08 12.17 2.42
C THR A 14 4.55 12.39 2.10
N ASP A 15 5.35 11.37 2.37
CA ASP A 15 6.74 11.31 1.91
C ASP A 15 6.79 10.64 0.53
N PHE A 16 6.79 11.47 -0.50
CA PHE A 16 6.87 10.98 -1.87
C PHE A 16 8.25 10.43 -2.23
N ASP A 17 9.33 10.80 -1.54
CA ASP A 17 10.65 10.22 -1.76
C ASP A 17 10.62 8.73 -1.43
N VAL A 18 10.03 8.37 -0.29
CA VAL A 18 9.86 6.98 0.14
C VAL A 18 8.93 6.21 -0.80
N LEU A 19 7.82 6.82 -1.23
CA LEU A 19 6.86 6.19 -2.13
C LEU A 19 7.46 5.90 -3.51
N LEU A 20 8.17 6.87 -4.09
CA LEU A 20 8.80 6.74 -5.40
C LEU A 20 9.99 5.77 -5.37
N ASP A 21 10.84 5.82 -4.32
CA ASP A 21 11.91 4.86 -4.11
C ASP A 21 11.38 3.42 -4.05
N ALA A 22 10.31 3.21 -3.28
CA ALA A 22 9.66 1.91 -3.21
C ALA A 22 9.12 1.44 -4.57
N ALA A 23 8.48 2.34 -5.31
CA ALA A 23 7.90 2.06 -6.62
C ALA A 23 8.97 1.60 -7.63
N VAL A 24 10.07 2.35 -7.74
CA VAL A 24 11.16 2.01 -8.66
C VAL A 24 11.87 0.73 -8.24
N ARG A 25 12.16 0.57 -6.95
CA ARG A 25 12.83 -0.64 -6.46
C ARG A 25 12.00 -1.90 -6.60
N MET A 26 10.68 -1.82 -6.47
CA MET A 26 9.80 -2.97 -6.67
C MET A 26 9.70 -3.39 -8.13
N PHE A 27 9.79 -2.43 -9.05
CA PHE A 27 9.62 -2.66 -10.48
C PHE A 27 10.80 -2.09 -11.29
N PRO A 28 12.03 -2.56 -11.09
CA PRO A 28 13.23 -1.98 -11.70
C PRO A 28 13.25 -2.08 -13.24
N SER A 29 12.49 -3.00 -13.81
CA SER A 29 12.33 -3.13 -15.27
C SER A 29 11.35 -2.14 -15.87
N ARG A 30 10.55 -1.43 -15.05
CA ARG A 30 9.57 -0.45 -15.50
C ARG A 30 10.17 0.95 -15.40
N ARG A 31 10.55 1.50 -16.52
CA ARG A 31 11.34 2.73 -16.58
C ARG A 31 10.52 4.01 -16.58
N GLU A 32 9.23 3.92 -16.74
CA GLU A 32 8.35 5.09 -16.82
C GLU A 32 7.43 5.17 -15.60
N LEU A 33 7.56 6.25 -14.83
CA LEU A 33 6.61 6.63 -13.78
C LEU A 33 5.59 7.60 -14.37
N VAL A 34 4.32 7.26 -14.31
CA VAL A 34 3.24 8.10 -14.84
C VAL A 34 2.47 8.69 -13.67
N CYS A 35 2.67 9.98 -13.40
CA CYS A 35 1.93 10.72 -12.39
C CYS A 35 0.60 11.21 -12.96
N LEU A 36 -0.51 10.79 -12.33
CA LEU A 36 -1.86 11.18 -12.77
C LEU A 36 -2.30 12.47 -12.10
N SER A 37 -2.86 13.40 -12.88
CA SER A 37 -3.40 14.68 -12.43
C SER A 37 -4.80 14.91 -12.98
N ASP A 38 -5.72 15.44 -12.15
CA ASP A 38 -7.07 15.83 -12.57
C ASP A 38 -7.29 17.35 -12.62
N SER A 39 -6.24 18.15 -12.62
CA SER A 39 -6.27 19.62 -12.60
C SER A 39 -6.96 20.26 -11.39
N SER A 40 -7.40 19.48 -10.39
CA SER A 40 -7.89 20.05 -9.13
C SER A 40 -6.73 20.60 -8.31
N PHE A 41 -7.02 21.57 -7.43
CA PHE A 41 -6.00 22.18 -6.56
C PHE A 41 -5.19 21.13 -5.76
N LEU A 42 -5.87 20.13 -5.20
CA LEU A 42 -5.20 19.08 -4.43
C LEU A 42 -4.32 18.19 -5.32
N SER A 43 -4.79 17.87 -6.52
CA SER A 43 -4.01 17.09 -7.48
C SER A 43 -2.79 17.83 -7.98
N LEU A 44 -2.94 19.12 -8.33
CA LEU A 44 -1.81 19.95 -8.76
C LEU A 44 -0.76 20.11 -7.66
N LYS A 45 -1.19 20.30 -6.41
CA LYS A 45 -0.30 20.33 -5.25
C LYS A 45 0.43 19.00 -5.05
N GLY A 46 -0.28 17.90 -5.22
CA GLY A 46 0.28 16.55 -5.14
C GLY A 46 1.29 16.26 -6.26
N VAL A 47 0.96 16.66 -7.51
CA VAL A 47 1.87 16.54 -8.65
C VAL A 47 3.17 17.30 -8.40
N LYS A 48 3.06 18.56 -7.96
CA LYS A 48 4.23 19.37 -7.64
C LYS A 48 5.12 18.69 -6.58
N ALA A 49 4.52 18.13 -5.54
CA ALA A 49 5.26 17.41 -4.50
C ALA A 49 5.94 16.14 -5.06
N VAL A 50 5.30 15.42 -5.98
CA VAL A 50 5.88 14.26 -6.68
C VAL A 50 7.05 14.68 -7.56
N GLU A 51 6.91 15.76 -8.34
CA GLU A 51 7.98 16.30 -9.19
C GLU A 51 9.18 16.75 -8.35
N GLU A 52 8.96 17.49 -7.28
CA GLU A 52 10.02 17.94 -6.36
C GLU A 52 10.73 16.73 -5.70
N SER A 53 9.99 15.70 -5.33
CA SER A 53 10.56 14.47 -4.80
C SER A 53 11.35 13.71 -5.85
N TRP A 54 10.83 13.62 -7.07
CA TRP A 54 11.54 12.98 -8.17
C TRP A 54 12.87 13.67 -8.47
N GLU A 55 12.90 15.00 -8.52
CA GLU A 55 14.12 15.77 -8.72
C GLU A 55 15.20 15.46 -7.66
N ARG A 56 14.81 15.17 -6.41
CA ARG A 56 15.75 14.80 -5.35
C ARG A 56 16.34 13.41 -5.52
N ILE A 57 15.54 12.43 -5.99
CA ILE A 57 15.96 11.03 -6.01
C ILE A 57 16.38 10.51 -7.40
N LYS A 58 16.06 11.22 -8.49
CA LYS A 58 16.30 10.76 -9.89
C LYS A 58 17.76 10.40 -10.19
N SER A 59 18.71 11.03 -9.50
CA SER A 59 20.14 10.70 -9.66
C SER A 59 20.45 9.24 -9.30
N ASN A 60 19.65 8.62 -8.42
CA ASN A 60 19.77 7.22 -8.04
C ASN A 60 19.16 6.28 -9.11
N TYR A 61 18.39 6.83 -10.05
CA TYR A 61 17.58 6.09 -11.02
C TYR A 61 17.71 6.66 -12.44
N PRO A 62 18.92 6.70 -13.02
CA PRO A 62 19.19 7.41 -14.28
C PRO A 62 18.45 6.82 -15.49
N GLU A 63 17.97 5.58 -15.40
CA GLU A 63 17.24 4.92 -16.48
C GLU A 63 15.71 5.12 -16.38
N HIS A 64 15.23 5.84 -15.36
CA HIS A 64 13.82 6.05 -15.12
C HIS A 64 13.43 7.51 -15.41
N GLU A 65 12.21 7.70 -15.88
CA GLU A 65 11.65 9.02 -16.13
C GLU A 65 10.27 9.18 -15.50
N LEU A 66 9.95 10.41 -15.07
CA LEU A 66 8.64 10.78 -14.56
C LEU A 66 7.87 11.55 -15.63
N LYS A 67 6.66 11.11 -15.96
CA LYS A 67 5.73 11.79 -16.87
C LYS A 67 4.47 12.16 -16.12
N VAL A 68 3.98 13.40 -16.30
CA VAL A 68 2.69 13.83 -15.77
C VAL A 68 1.62 13.68 -16.85
N LEU A 69 0.55 12.96 -16.51
CA LEU A 69 -0.60 12.75 -17.39
C LEU A 69 -1.84 13.42 -16.78
N ASN A 70 -2.34 14.47 -17.45
CA ASN A 70 -3.60 15.09 -17.07
C ASN A 70 -4.78 14.24 -17.55
N VAL A 71 -5.56 13.70 -16.61
CA VAL A 71 -6.69 12.81 -16.88
C VAL A 71 -7.99 13.56 -17.17
N GLN A 72 -8.11 14.84 -16.80
CA GLN A 72 -9.31 15.63 -17.01
C GLN A 72 -9.53 15.98 -18.50
N ALA A 73 -8.45 16.13 -19.26
CA ALA A 73 -8.50 16.45 -20.69
C ALA A 73 -8.75 15.23 -21.57
N LYS A 74 -8.82 14.03 -21.01
CA LYS A 74 -8.94 12.76 -21.75
C LYS A 74 -10.12 11.94 -21.27
N SER A 75 -10.75 11.20 -22.18
CA SER A 75 -11.76 10.21 -21.77
C SER A 75 -11.08 9.08 -20.97
N LEU A 76 -11.84 8.44 -20.08
CA LEU A 76 -11.35 7.29 -19.29
C LEU A 76 -10.73 6.20 -20.20
N ASN A 77 -11.38 5.91 -21.31
CA ASN A 77 -10.86 4.95 -22.29
C ASN A 77 -9.52 5.39 -22.89
N SER A 78 -9.35 6.68 -23.20
CA SER A 78 -8.09 7.22 -23.72
C SER A 78 -6.96 7.13 -22.69
N ILE A 79 -7.27 7.33 -21.40
CA ILE A 79 -6.31 7.18 -20.30
C ILE A 79 -5.88 5.72 -20.16
N ILE A 80 -6.86 4.81 -20.10
CA ILE A 80 -6.63 3.37 -20.02
C ILE A 80 -5.81 2.94 -21.24
N THR A 81 -6.17 3.41 -22.44
CA THR A 81 -5.42 3.12 -23.67
C THR A 81 -3.99 3.62 -23.58
N SER A 82 -3.76 4.86 -23.15
CA SER A 82 -2.40 5.42 -23.04
C SER A 82 -1.51 4.67 -22.04
N ILE A 83 -2.09 4.10 -20.97
CA ILE A 83 -1.32 3.42 -19.92
C ILE A 83 -1.27 1.90 -20.13
N CYS A 84 -2.33 1.30 -20.68
CA CYS A 84 -2.47 -0.16 -20.75
C CYS A 84 -2.31 -0.76 -22.13
N TYR A 85 -2.54 0.01 -23.21
CA TYR A 85 -2.57 -0.49 -24.59
C TYR A 85 -1.38 -0.09 -25.44
N ASP A 86 -0.57 0.86 -24.97
CA ASP A 86 0.75 0.93 -25.56
C ASP A 86 1.39 -0.45 -25.30
N TYR A 87 1.89 -1.11 -26.33
CA TYR A 87 2.42 -2.49 -26.36
C TYR A 87 3.41 -2.82 -25.23
N ASN A 88 3.54 -1.94 -24.29
CA ASN A 88 4.45 -1.90 -23.14
C ASN A 88 3.76 -1.59 -21.81
N ALA A 89 2.54 -2.10 -21.56
CA ALA A 89 1.90 -1.98 -20.23
C ALA A 89 2.80 -2.43 -19.06
N TYR A 90 3.84 -3.19 -19.36
CA TYR A 90 4.89 -3.60 -18.42
C TYR A 90 5.96 -2.52 -18.16
N LYS A 91 5.91 -1.36 -18.84
CA LYS A 91 6.89 -0.28 -18.66
C LYS A 91 6.47 0.76 -17.64
N HIS A 92 5.18 0.84 -17.31
CA HIS A 92 4.66 1.93 -16.52
C HIS A 92 4.47 1.55 -15.04
N ILE A 93 4.82 2.48 -14.17
CA ILE A 93 4.40 2.54 -12.78
C ILE A 93 3.50 3.76 -12.63
N VAL A 94 2.32 3.61 -12.05
CA VAL A 94 1.37 4.72 -11.91
C VAL A 94 1.50 5.32 -10.51
N ILE A 95 1.72 6.64 -10.46
CA ILE A 95 1.71 7.45 -9.25
C ILE A 95 0.43 8.28 -9.27
N ALA A 96 -0.41 8.10 -8.27
CA ALA A 96 -1.67 8.82 -8.15
C ALA A 96 -1.71 9.61 -6.83
N PRO A 97 -1.22 10.87 -6.79
CA PRO A 97 -1.27 11.71 -5.59
C PRO A 97 -2.70 11.90 -5.09
N LYS A 98 -3.64 11.93 -6.02
CA LYS A 98 -5.08 11.85 -5.75
C LYS A 98 -5.64 10.59 -6.39
N TRP A 99 -6.29 9.73 -5.59
CA TRP A 99 -6.91 8.52 -6.09
C TRP A 99 -8.10 8.83 -6.99
N ILE A 100 -8.15 8.15 -8.15
CA ILE A 100 -9.23 8.26 -9.11
C ILE A 100 -10.01 6.94 -9.06
N PRO A 101 -11.27 6.94 -8.55
CA PRO A 101 -12.10 5.75 -8.47
C PRO A 101 -12.19 5.01 -9.82
N PHE A 102 -12.23 3.69 -9.77
CA PHE A 102 -12.31 2.79 -10.92
C PHE A 102 -11.09 2.75 -11.86
N LEU A 103 -10.20 3.75 -11.84
CA LEU A 103 -9.04 3.76 -12.73
C LEU A 103 -8.07 2.65 -12.34
N SER A 104 -7.73 2.55 -11.04
CA SER A 104 -6.79 1.55 -10.52
C SER A 104 -7.25 0.11 -10.79
N LEU A 105 -8.55 -0.17 -10.77
CA LEU A 105 -9.12 -1.50 -11.08
C LEU A 105 -8.99 -1.88 -12.55
N LYS A 106 -8.88 -0.91 -13.44
CA LYS A 106 -8.77 -1.12 -14.90
C LYS A 106 -7.32 -1.09 -15.40
N LEU A 107 -6.42 -0.50 -14.62
CA LEU A 107 -5.02 -0.41 -14.99
C LEU A 107 -4.30 -1.74 -14.77
N LYS A 108 -3.56 -2.19 -15.79
CA LYS A 108 -2.63 -3.33 -15.70
C LYS A 108 -1.23 -2.90 -15.25
N ALA A 109 -1.12 -1.73 -14.65
CA ALA A 109 0.11 -1.18 -14.11
C ALA A 109 0.01 -1.08 -12.58
N PRO A 110 1.10 -1.27 -11.82
CA PRO A 110 1.08 -1.09 -10.38
C PRO A 110 0.81 0.37 -10.02
N VAL A 111 -0.14 0.61 -9.15
CA VAL A 111 -0.58 1.94 -8.73
C VAL A 111 -0.08 2.21 -7.32
N PHE A 112 0.58 3.35 -7.15
CA PHE A 112 1.07 3.88 -5.89
C PHE A 112 0.35 5.20 -5.59
N THR A 113 -0.10 5.40 -4.36
CA THR A 113 -0.87 6.58 -3.97
C THR A 113 -0.56 7.03 -2.54
N SER A 114 -1.00 8.22 -2.19
CA SER A 114 -0.96 8.75 -0.82
C SER A 114 -2.32 8.73 -0.12
N GLN A 115 -3.31 8.02 -0.65
CA GLN A 115 -4.67 7.99 -0.10
C GLN A 115 -5.07 6.58 0.33
N ASN A 116 -5.22 6.37 1.64
CA ASN A 116 -5.54 5.08 2.26
C ASN A 116 -6.90 4.51 1.80
N LEU A 117 -7.88 5.38 1.48
CA LEU A 117 -9.18 4.96 0.92
C LEU A 117 -9.07 4.16 -0.38
N ALA A 118 -7.92 4.21 -1.05
CA ALA A 118 -7.67 3.48 -2.28
C ALA A 118 -7.29 2.00 -2.05
N MET A 119 -6.91 1.60 -0.82
CA MET A 119 -6.62 0.20 -0.50
C MET A 119 -7.83 -0.68 -0.81
N THR A 120 -7.59 -1.88 -1.30
CA THR A 120 -8.61 -2.84 -1.81
C THR A 120 -9.20 -2.50 -3.18
N ASN A 121 -8.92 -1.33 -3.75
CA ASN A 121 -9.46 -0.88 -5.03
C ASN A 121 -8.44 -0.95 -6.19
N GLY A 122 -7.60 -1.97 -6.19
CA GLY A 122 -6.59 -2.21 -7.24
C GLY A 122 -5.29 -1.40 -7.08
N VAL A 123 -5.12 -0.70 -5.96
CA VAL A 123 -3.88 -0.01 -5.61
C VAL A 123 -2.91 -1.00 -4.98
N LEU A 124 -1.66 -0.97 -5.43
CA LEU A 124 -0.61 -1.84 -4.91
C LEU A 124 -0.06 -1.34 -3.57
N CYS A 125 0.21 -0.05 -3.49
CA CYS A 125 0.86 0.55 -2.33
C CYS A 125 0.29 1.94 -2.03
N VAL A 126 0.11 2.19 -0.74
CA VAL A 126 -0.25 3.50 -0.20
C VAL A 126 0.82 3.94 0.79
N TYR A 127 1.22 5.21 0.75
CA TYR A 127 1.99 5.82 1.83
C TYR A 127 1.04 6.63 2.72
N ASP A 128 0.73 6.11 3.89
CA ASP A 128 -0.20 6.75 4.84
C ASP A 128 0.06 6.30 6.27
N ALA A 129 -0.62 6.92 7.21
CA ALA A 129 -0.66 6.46 8.60
C ALA A 129 -1.25 5.04 8.68
N VAL A 130 -0.77 4.25 9.63
CA VAL A 130 -1.35 2.93 9.88
C VAL A 130 -2.76 3.12 10.44
N PRO A 131 -3.79 2.47 9.85
CA PRO A 131 -5.16 2.63 10.29
C PRO A 131 -5.32 2.43 11.80
N GLY A 132 -5.86 3.45 12.46
CA GLY A 132 -6.11 3.47 13.90
C GLY A 132 -4.97 4.04 14.76
N GLU A 133 -3.71 4.01 14.35
CA GLU A 133 -2.60 4.56 15.15
C GLU A 133 -2.71 6.09 15.32
N ASP A 134 -3.04 6.80 14.24
CA ASP A 134 -3.28 8.24 14.20
C ASP A 134 -4.50 8.64 15.03
N ALA A 135 -5.60 7.91 14.89
CA ALA A 135 -6.83 8.12 15.65
C ALA A 135 -6.60 7.94 17.16
N PHE A 136 -5.86 6.89 17.57
CA PHE A 136 -5.49 6.68 18.97
C PHE A 136 -4.60 7.78 19.51
N ALA A 137 -3.64 8.25 18.73
CA ALA A 137 -2.75 9.33 19.13
C ALA A 137 -3.52 10.65 19.30
N ALA A 138 -4.37 10.99 18.33
CA ALA A 138 -5.25 12.17 18.40
C ALA A 138 -6.23 12.08 19.58
N GLY A 139 -6.82 10.91 19.82
CA GLY A 139 -7.72 10.66 20.94
C GLY A 139 -7.04 10.85 22.30
N ARG A 140 -5.81 10.37 22.47
CA ARG A 140 -5.02 10.60 23.71
C ARG A 140 -4.70 12.07 23.92
N GLN A 141 -4.42 12.80 22.86
CA GLN A 141 -4.16 14.22 22.94
C GLN A 141 -5.42 15.01 23.31
N ALA A 142 -6.55 14.69 22.68
CA ALA A 142 -7.85 15.26 23.02
C ALA A 142 -8.22 15.01 24.48
N ALA A 143 -8.04 13.76 24.96
CA ALA A 143 -8.28 13.40 26.36
C ALA A 143 -7.38 14.19 27.33
N SER A 144 -6.15 14.51 26.94
CA SER A 144 -5.26 15.36 27.74
C SER A 144 -5.76 16.81 27.85
N ILE A 145 -6.32 17.35 26.76
CA ILE A 145 -6.93 18.69 26.75
C ILE A 145 -8.18 18.71 27.65
N LEU A 146 -9.03 17.69 27.54
CA LEU A 146 -10.23 17.56 28.39
C LEU A 146 -9.89 17.43 29.88
N LYS A 147 -8.71 16.93 30.21
CA LYS A 147 -8.17 16.86 31.58
C LYS A 147 -7.49 18.17 32.03
N GLY A 148 -7.62 19.25 31.27
CA GLY A 148 -7.14 20.59 31.62
C GLY A 148 -5.78 20.96 31.11
N LYS A 149 -5.13 20.16 30.23
CA LYS A 149 -3.90 20.61 29.56
C LYS A 149 -4.25 21.65 28.50
N SER A 150 -3.50 22.77 28.51
CA SER A 150 -3.65 23.79 27.48
C SER A 150 -3.25 23.23 26.09
N PRO A 151 -4.04 23.44 25.03
CA PRO A 151 -3.65 23.07 23.67
C PRO A 151 -2.30 23.69 23.26
N ALA A 152 -2.01 24.90 23.70
CA ALA A 152 -0.73 25.57 23.44
C ALA A 152 0.51 24.86 24.01
N SER A 153 0.31 24.03 25.06
CA SER A 153 1.39 23.22 25.67
C SER A 153 1.63 21.90 24.94
N LEU A 154 0.76 21.56 23.99
CA LEU A 154 0.84 20.32 23.21
C LEU A 154 1.35 20.65 21.80
N GLU A 155 2.47 20.06 21.44
CA GLU A 155 3.09 20.24 20.13
C GLU A 155 2.24 19.60 19.02
N VAL A 156 2.11 20.31 17.89
CA VAL A 156 1.60 19.69 16.66
C VAL A 156 2.70 18.79 16.09
N LYS A 157 2.44 17.48 16.04
CA LYS A 157 3.41 16.48 15.63
C LYS A 157 3.11 15.96 14.23
N ASP A 158 4.16 15.70 13.48
CA ASP A 158 4.04 14.86 12.27
C ASP A 158 3.92 13.40 12.70
N PHE A 159 2.83 12.77 12.29
CA PHE A 159 2.59 11.36 12.64
C PHE A 159 3.47 10.43 11.79
N GLY A 160 3.96 10.91 10.66
CA GLY A 160 4.65 10.09 9.67
C GLY A 160 3.73 9.08 8.99
N GLY A 161 4.17 8.54 7.89
CA GLY A 161 3.49 7.48 7.16
C GLY A 161 4.33 6.22 7.08
N LYS A 162 3.69 5.13 6.69
CA LYS A 162 4.34 3.86 6.34
C LYS A 162 3.86 3.43 4.95
N LEU A 163 4.65 2.62 4.29
CA LEU A 163 4.21 1.96 3.08
C LEU A 163 3.25 0.82 3.46
N LEU A 164 2.04 0.89 2.93
CA LEU A 164 1.00 -0.11 3.13
C LEU A 164 0.77 -0.82 1.79
N PHE A 165 0.98 -2.11 1.73
CA PHE A 165 0.85 -2.91 0.52
C PHE A 165 -0.40 -3.77 0.55
N ASP A 166 -1.10 -3.88 -0.58
CA ASP A 166 -2.20 -4.83 -0.73
C ASP A 166 -1.70 -6.21 -1.17
N TYR A 167 -1.96 -7.23 -0.36
CA TYR A 167 -1.49 -8.59 -0.62
C TYR A 167 -1.94 -9.12 -1.99
N LYS A 168 -3.19 -8.88 -2.39
CA LYS A 168 -3.73 -9.37 -3.67
C LYS A 168 -3.01 -8.73 -4.85
N GLN A 169 -2.68 -7.44 -4.74
CA GLN A 169 -1.95 -6.73 -5.78
C GLN A 169 -0.49 -7.17 -5.85
N LEU A 170 0.16 -7.43 -4.71
CA LEU A 170 1.50 -8.03 -4.70
C LEU A 170 1.51 -9.37 -5.45
N GLN A 171 0.53 -10.25 -5.19
CA GLN A 171 0.40 -11.52 -5.89
C GLN A 171 0.11 -11.32 -7.39
N PHE A 172 -0.79 -10.42 -7.74
CA PHE A 172 -1.15 -10.13 -9.13
C PHE A 172 0.07 -9.67 -9.94
N PHE A 173 0.89 -8.79 -9.37
CA PHE A 173 2.12 -8.29 -10.02
C PHE A 173 3.34 -9.18 -9.78
N ARG A 174 3.18 -10.32 -9.10
CA ARG A 174 4.25 -11.27 -8.77
C ARG A 174 5.42 -10.63 -8.02
N VAL A 175 5.12 -9.71 -7.12
CA VAL A 175 6.10 -9.10 -6.23
C VAL A 175 6.33 -10.01 -5.03
N ASP A 176 7.59 -10.23 -4.69
CA ASP A 176 7.96 -11.00 -3.49
C ASP A 176 7.47 -10.28 -2.23
N THR A 177 6.68 -11.00 -1.43
CA THR A 177 6.12 -10.49 -0.18
C THR A 177 7.20 -10.14 0.83
N ASN A 178 8.29 -10.90 0.92
CA ASN A 178 9.40 -10.59 1.82
C ASN A 178 10.03 -9.22 1.49
N ARG A 179 10.11 -8.90 0.20
CA ARG A 179 10.60 -7.61 -0.27
C ARG A 179 9.65 -6.46 0.12
N ALA A 180 8.35 -6.69 0.08
CA ALA A 180 7.36 -5.71 0.52
C ALA A 180 7.38 -5.55 2.06
N GLU A 181 7.46 -6.63 2.83
CA GLU A 181 7.56 -6.62 4.29
C GLU A 181 8.80 -5.87 4.79
N SER A 182 9.92 -5.99 4.10
CA SER A 182 11.15 -5.25 4.45
C SER A 182 11.01 -3.73 4.29
N LYS A 183 9.99 -3.26 3.56
CA LYS A 183 9.76 -1.84 3.26
C LYS A 183 8.54 -1.25 3.97
N GLY A 184 7.56 -2.08 4.34
CA GLY A 184 6.31 -1.61 4.92
C GLY A 184 5.43 -2.72 5.46
N ILE A 185 4.15 -2.47 5.54
CA ILE A 185 3.15 -3.38 6.11
C ILE A 185 2.31 -3.96 4.97
N ILE A 186 2.13 -5.28 4.97
CA ILE A 186 1.22 -5.95 4.04
C ILE A 186 -0.15 -6.08 4.69
N LEU A 187 -1.16 -5.54 4.03
CA LEU A 187 -2.56 -5.61 4.44
C LEU A 187 -3.30 -6.69 3.63
N ASN A 188 -4.48 -7.06 4.10
CA ASN A 188 -5.41 -7.98 3.42
C ASN A 188 -4.82 -9.37 3.14
N ILE A 189 -3.88 -9.83 3.97
CA ILE A 189 -3.35 -11.20 3.87
C ILE A 189 -4.49 -12.18 4.21
N PRO A 190 -4.84 -13.13 3.32
CA PRO A 190 -5.85 -14.15 3.60
C PRO A 190 -5.50 -14.96 4.85
N LEU A 191 -6.51 -15.36 5.64
CA LEU A 191 -6.28 -16.13 6.87
C LEU A 191 -5.50 -17.43 6.61
N MET A 192 -5.77 -18.09 5.50
CA MET A 192 -5.04 -19.32 5.13
C MET A 192 -3.55 -19.08 4.89
N GLU A 193 -3.19 -17.95 4.28
CA GLU A 193 -1.77 -17.59 4.08
C GLU A 193 -1.12 -17.16 5.40
N ARG A 194 -1.82 -16.33 6.19
CA ARG A 194 -1.33 -15.87 7.50
C ARG A 194 -1.03 -17.00 8.46
N TYR A 195 -1.86 -18.07 8.42
CA TYR A 195 -1.74 -19.22 9.32
C TYR A 195 -1.37 -20.50 8.59
N ARG A 196 -0.73 -20.41 7.42
CA ARG A 196 -0.41 -21.55 6.55
C ARG A 196 0.32 -22.66 7.29
N VAL A 197 1.29 -22.34 8.13
CA VAL A 197 2.05 -23.33 8.91
C VAL A 197 1.14 -24.09 9.86
N TRP A 198 0.23 -23.37 10.55
CA TRP A 198 -0.72 -23.99 11.46
C TRP A 198 -1.71 -24.90 10.74
N PHE A 199 -2.17 -24.52 9.56
CA PHE A 199 -3.03 -25.37 8.72
C PHE A 199 -2.31 -26.64 8.29
N ILE A 200 -1.05 -26.55 7.87
CA ILE A 200 -0.24 -27.71 7.48
C ILE A 200 -0.05 -28.65 8.67
N LEU A 201 0.30 -28.13 9.85
CA LEU A 201 0.46 -28.93 11.07
C LEU A 201 -0.85 -29.61 11.47
N PHE A 202 -1.96 -28.91 11.44
CA PHE A 202 -3.28 -29.45 11.75
C PHE A 202 -3.69 -30.58 10.79
N TYR A 203 -3.50 -30.36 9.48
CA TYR A 203 -3.76 -31.39 8.47
C TYR A 203 -2.86 -32.62 8.66
N SER A 204 -1.58 -32.42 8.93
CA SER A 204 -0.63 -33.51 9.18
C SER A 204 -1.03 -34.36 10.39
N LEU A 205 -1.54 -33.69 11.45
CA LEU A 205 -2.00 -34.38 12.66
C LEU A 205 -3.26 -35.21 12.39
N ILE A 206 -4.22 -34.66 11.61
CA ILE A 206 -5.42 -35.42 11.21
C ILE A 206 -5.05 -36.66 10.38
N VAL A 207 -4.20 -36.47 9.37
CA VAL A 207 -3.75 -37.59 8.52
C VAL A 207 -3.02 -38.64 9.35
N GLY A 208 -2.13 -38.22 10.27
CA GLY A 208 -1.44 -39.15 11.18
C GLY A 208 -2.41 -39.93 12.07
N ALA A 209 -3.41 -39.26 12.65
CA ALA A 209 -4.44 -39.94 13.47
C ALA A 209 -5.27 -40.96 12.66
N LEU A 210 -5.64 -40.62 11.42
CA LEU A 210 -6.35 -41.54 10.53
C LEU A 210 -5.51 -42.76 10.17
N VAL A 211 -4.23 -42.57 9.87
CA VAL A 211 -3.31 -43.69 9.58
C VAL A 211 -3.19 -44.62 10.79
N LEU A 212 -3.05 -44.07 11.99
CA LEU A 212 -2.99 -44.84 13.23
C LEU A 212 -4.31 -45.60 13.50
N LEU A 213 -5.45 -44.96 13.27
CA LEU A 213 -6.76 -45.58 13.41
C LEU A 213 -6.91 -46.77 12.44
N VAL A 214 -6.56 -46.58 11.18
CA VAL A 214 -6.61 -47.66 10.16
C VAL A 214 -5.68 -48.78 10.56
N ALA A 215 -4.44 -48.50 10.96
CA ALA A 215 -3.48 -49.53 11.41
C ALA A 215 -3.98 -50.28 12.65
N TRP A 216 -4.64 -49.58 13.57
CA TRP A 216 -5.26 -50.20 14.77
C TRP A 216 -6.42 -51.12 14.38
N LEU A 217 -7.31 -50.69 13.48
CA LEU A 217 -8.42 -51.54 12.97
C LEU A 217 -7.91 -52.79 12.25
N PHE A 218 -6.87 -52.70 11.43
CA PHE A 218 -6.27 -53.84 10.78
C PHE A 218 -5.66 -54.84 11.80
N ARG A 219 -5.03 -54.34 12.87
CA ARG A 219 -4.50 -55.19 13.96
C ARG A 219 -5.62 -55.85 14.78
N ALA A 220 -6.69 -55.13 15.06
CA ALA A 220 -7.84 -55.66 15.79
C ALA A 220 -8.50 -56.82 15.00
N ASN A 221 -8.78 -56.59 13.71
CA ASN A 221 -9.39 -57.57 12.84
C ASN A 221 -8.55 -58.85 12.64
N ARG A 222 -7.20 -58.76 12.66
CA ARG A 222 -6.31 -59.93 12.61
C ARG A 222 -6.25 -60.70 13.92
N ARG A 223 -6.76 -60.20 15.04
CA ARG A 223 -6.79 -60.94 16.33
C ARG A 223 -8.08 -61.73 16.51
N GLU A 224 -9.11 -61.44 15.71
CA GLU A 224 -10.40 -62.08 15.75
C GLU A 224 -10.55 -63.24 14.71
N SER A 225 -9.60 -63.30 13.78
CA SER A 225 -9.47 -64.38 12.79
C SER A 225 -8.40 -65.41 13.21
#